data_162e9168cdae632b903456d641897a35
#
_entry.id   162e9168cdae632b903456d641897a35
#
_cell.length_a   1.000
_cell.length_b   1.000
_cell.length_c   1.000
_cell.angle_alpha   90.00
_cell.angle_beta   90.00
_cell.angle_gamma   90.00
#
_symmetry.space_group_name_H-M   'P 1'
#
loop_
_entity.id
_entity.type
_entity.pdbx_description
1 polymer ?
#
loop_
_entity_poly.entity_id
_entity_poly.type
_entity_poly.pdbx_seq_one_letter_code
_entity_poly.pdbx_strand_id
1 'polypeptide(L)'
;MLSRRDIAKIALGGVPLWLRGSPGAGLRVGVLTESFHDFPRQAGRDNVDEIIGALKSAGVNEIDLASANTEAPSPETGLKPPPPPGPYGGPPAGFTPAELAARAKALRDNLRKWRLATPASHYAGLKAKFGAAGIAVYAMSFLHDDVFTDDEIEATFKHAKAIGAEVISSRAALPMAQRLAPFAERHQVIVSFRNHRESAAEVSAFAAISPRFRINLDLGNFTAANQEALAYVQENYQKITHMIVKDRTRNDGGNEAFGSGDTPIRPVMALLRDKKYPIRAYVDYEYVGMGTPQEEVRRCLAYIQTT
;
A
#
# COMPACT_ATOMS: atom_id res chain seq x y z
N MET A 1 -36.39 -9.94 28.36
CA MET A 1 -35.33 -10.87 28.78
C MET A 1 -34.92 -11.68 27.54
N LEU A 2 -33.68 -11.48 27.08
CA LEU A 2 -33.16 -12.28 25.95
C LEU A 2 -32.91 -13.71 26.41
N SER A 3 -33.27 -14.69 25.61
CA SER A 3 -33.08 -16.09 25.96
C SER A 3 -31.63 -16.52 25.85
N ARG A 4 -31.22 -17.60 26.56
CA ARG A 4 -29.84 -18.16 26.47
C ARG A 4 -29.47 -18.55 25.03
N ARG A 5 -30.43 -18.80 24.13
CA ARG A 5 -30.23 -19.04 22.71
C ARG A 5 -29.89 -17.77 21.92
N ASP A 6 -30.40 -16.62 22.34
CA ASP A 6 -30.12 -15.33 21.70
C ASP A 6 -28.72 -14.83 22.06
N ILE A 7 -28.26 -15.11 23.29
CA ILE A 7 -26.87 -14.81 23.75
C ILE A 7 -25.86 -15.69 23.01
N ALA A 8 -26.19 -16.97 22.72
CA ALA A 8 -25.31 -17.85 21.96
C ALA A 8 -25.15 -17.44 20.47
N LYS A 9 -26.12 -16.73 19.88
CA LYS A 9 -26.02 -16.21 18.51
C LYS A 9 -25.17 -14.94 18.43
N ILE A 10 -25.02 -14.18 19.52
CA ILE A 10 -24.14 -13.02 19.58
C ILE A 10 -22.67 -13.43 19.77
N ALA A 11 -22.40 -14.61 20.36
CA ALA A 11 -21.05 -15.15 20.55
C ALA A 11 -20.45 -15.85 19.32
N LEU A 12 -21.24 -16.07 18.26
CA LEU A 12 -20.79 -16.58 16.96
C LEU A 12 -20.63 -15.46 15.93
N GLY A 13 -20.21 -14.28 16.34
CA GLY A 13 -19.65 -13.28 15.46
C GLY A 13 -18.48 -13.93 14.74
N GLY A 14 -18.72 -14.41 13.51
CA GLY A 14 -17.70 -15.08 12.71
C GLY A 14 -16.47 -14.19 12.62
N VAL A 15 -15.30 -14.78 12.83
CA VAL A 15 -14.01 -14.11 12.62
C VAL A 15 -14.10 -13.39 11.28
N PRO A 16 -13.91 -12.06 11.25
CA PRO A 16 -14.00 -11.29 10.03
C PRO A 16 -13.18 -11.95 8.92
N LEU A 17 -13.66 -11.91 7.67
CA LEU A 17 -13.03 -12.63 6.54
C LEU A 17 -11.56 -12.29 6.39
N TRP A 18 -11.17 -11.04 6.69
CA TRP A 18 -9.80 -10.54 6.65
C TRP A 18 -8.91 -11.08 7.80
N LEU A 19 -9.49 -11.60 8.90
CA LEU A 19 -8.78 -12.33 9.96
C LEU A 19 -8.66 -13.83 9.65
N ARG A 20 -9.25 -14.33 8.58
CA ARG A 20 -9.15 -15.73 8.15
C ARG A 20 -7.84 -16.00 7.40
N GLY A 21 -6.71 -15.67 8.03
CA GLY A 21 -5.46 -16.38 7.74
C GLY A 21 -5.66 -17.84 8.14
N SER A 22 -5.22 -18.80 7.32
CA SER A 22 -5.29 -20.22 7.68
C SER A 22 -4.65 -20.40 9.05
N PRO A 23 -5.35 -21.01 10.04
CA PRO A 23 -4.75 -21.29 11.34
C PRO A 23 -3.53 -22.18 11.12
N GLY A 24 -2.32 -21.68 11.45
CA GLY A 24 -1.06 -22.39 11.24
C GLY A 24 -0.18 -21.86 10.12
N ALA A 25 -0.62 -20.89 9.32
CA ALA A 25 0.25 -20.19 8.39
C ALA A 25 1.28 -19.36 9.18
N GLY A 26 2.58 -19.58 8.93
CA GLY A 26 3.66 -18.74 9.46
C GLY A 26 3.53 -17.28 9.00
N LEU A 27 4.49 -16.45 9.38
CA LEU A 27 4.54 -15.05 8.96
C LEU A 27 4.40 -14.95 7.43
N ARG A 28 3.37 -14.22 6.96
CA ARG A 28 3.14 -13.97 5.53
C ARG A 28 3.91 -12.73 5.12
N VAL A 29 4.87 -12.93 4.24
CA VAL A 29 5.73 -11.86 3.74
C VAL A 29 5.54 -11.71 2.24
N GLY A 30 5.38 -10.48 1.79
CA GLY A 30 5.24 -10.11 0.39
C GLY A 30 6.00 -8.82 0.07
N VAL A 31 5.62 -8.17 -1.01
CA VAL A 31 6.24 -6.93 -1.49
C VAL A 31 5.18 -5.90 -1.84
N LEU A 32 5.40 -4.66 -1.44
CA LEU A 32 4.72 -3.50 -2.01
C LEU A 32 5.41 -3.15 -3.35
N THR A 33 4.66 -3.12 -4.43
CA THR A 33 5.25 -2.96 -5.76
C THR A 33 5.79 -1.56 -6.05
N GLU A 34 5.60 -0.58 -5.15
CA GLU A 34 6.34 0.70 -5.14
C GLU A 34 7.86 0.48 -5.07
N SER A 35 8.33 -0.63 -4.49
CA SER A 35 9.75 -1.05 -4.52
C SER A 35 10.38 -1.10 -5.91
N PHE A 36 9.57 -1.11 -6.96
CA PHE A 36 10.00 -1.14 -8.36
C PHE A 36 9.72 0.18 -9.10
N HIS A 37 9.65 1.29 -8.36
CA HIS A 37 9.35 2.63 -8.93
C HIS A 37 10.34 3.09 -10.01
N ASP A 38 11.59 2.60 -9.97
CA ASP A 38 12.64 2.90 -10.95
C ASP A 38 12.50 2.13 -12.29
N PHE A 39 11.55 1.20 -12.36
CA PHE A 39 11.34 0.46 -13.60
C PHE A 39 10.86 1.41 -14.71
N PRO A 40 11.45 1.29 -15.92
CA PRO A 40 11.04 2.12 -17.06
C PRO A 40 9.55 2.00 -17.34
N ARG A 41 8.88 3.14 -17.46
CA ARG A 41 7.47 3.21 -17.84
C ARG A 41 7.34 3.72 -19.26
N GLN A 42 6.65 2.95 -20.09
CA GLN A 42 6.38 3.32 -21.48
C GLN A 42 5.02 4.01 -21.59
N ALA A 43 4.93 5.03 -22.45
CA ALA A 43 3.66 5.71 -22.72
C ALA A 43 2.62 4.73 -23.29
N GLY A 44 1.41 4.78 -22.78
CA GLY A 44 0.30 3.94 -23.24
C GLY A 44 0.35 2.47 -22.76
N ARG A 45 1.30 2.09 -21.91
CA ARG A 45 1.45 0.74 -21.39
C ARG A 45 1.68 0.75 -19.87
N ASP A 46 1.05 -0.20 -19.15
CA ASP A 46 1.44 -0.54 -17.78
C ASP A 46 2.81 -1.27 -17.77
N ASN A 47 3.40 -1.45 -16.59
CA ASN A 47 4.66 -2.20 -16.42
C ASN A 47 4.46 -3.49 -15.61
N VAL A 48 3.27 -4.06 -15.67
CA VAL A 48 2.88 -5.25 -14.88
C VAL A 48 3.72 -6.47 -15.26
N ASP A 49 4.07 -6.65 -16.51
CA ASP A 49 4.85 -7.80 -16.96
C ASP A 49 6.29 -7.75 -16.40
N GLU A 50 6.89 -6.56 -16.35
CA GLU A 50 8.20 -6.31 -15.75
C GLU A 50 8.15 -6.55 -14.22
N ILE A 51 7.09 -6.08 -13.55
CA ILE A 51 6.85 -6.31 -12.12
C ILE A 51 6.70 -7.81 -11.83
N ILE A 52 5.91 -8.54 -12.60
CA ILE A 52 5.75 -10.00 -12.46
C ILE A 52 7.11 -10.71 -12.61
N GLY A 53 7.92 -10.30 -13.58
CA GLY A 53 9.27 -10.85 -13.77
C GLY A 53 10.15 -10.64 -12.55
N ALA A 54 10.14 -9.45 -11.97
CA ALA A 54 10.90 -9.10 -10.77
C ALA A 54 10.44 -9.90 -9.54
N LEU A 55 9.13 -9.97 -9.31
CA LEU A 55 8.53 -10.71 -8.20
C LEU A 55 8.86 -12.21 -8.27
N LYS A 56 8.75 -12.81 -9.45
CA LYS A 56 9.15 -14.21 -9.66
C LYS A 56 10.62 -14.43 -9.36
N SER A 57 11.50 -13.55 -9.83
CA SER A 57 12.94 -13.65 -9.56
C SER A 57 13.27 -13.50 -8.07
N ALA A 58 12.46 -12.76 -7.33
CA ALA A 58 12.60 -12.61 -5.88
C ALA A 58 11.88 -13.71 -5.06
N GLY A 59 11.15 -14.63 -5.71
CA GLY A 59 10.41 -15.70 -5.04
C GLY A 59 9.16 -15.23 -4.29
N VAL A 60 8.58 -14.08 -4.73
CA VAL A 60 7.40 -13.46 -4.10
C VAL A 60 6.12 -14.00 -4.70
N ASN A 61 5.16 -14.36 -3.84
CA ASN A 61 3.86 -14.91 -4.24
C ASN A 61 2.65 -14.11 -3.72
N GLU A 62 2.87 -13.02 -2.99
CA GLU A 62 1.80 -12.14 -2.51
C GLU A 62 2.28 -10.67 -2.53
N ILE A 63 1.39 -9.74 -2.93
CA ILE A 63 1.73 -8.33 -3.07
C ILE A 63 0.66 -7.38 -2.52
N ASP A 64 1.12 -6.18 -2.14
CA ASP A 64 0.35 -4.94 -2.17
C ASP A 64 0.69 -4.23 -3.50
N LEU A 65 -0.28 -4.13 -4.40
CA LEU A 65 -0.09 -3.62 -5.74
C LEU A 65 -0.30 -2.11 -5.79
N ALA A 66 0.74 -1.35 -6.03
CA ALA A 66 0.61 0.08 -6.27
C ALA A 66 -0.17 0.35 -7.56
N SER A 67 -1.22 1.18 -7.49
CA SER A 67 -2.06 1.54 -8.63
C SER A 67 -1.23 2.10 -9.79
N ALA A 68 -0.18 2.85 -9.46
CA ALA A 68 0.74 3.41 -10.44
C ALA A 68 1.36 2.36 -11.38
N ASN A 69 1.54 1.11 -10.96
CA ASN A 69 2.07 0.05 -11.82
C ASN A 69 1.05 -0.48 -12.83
N THR A 70 -0.25 -0.26 -12.59
CA THR A 70 -1.35 -0.69 -13.46
C THR A 70 -1.84 0.42 -14.37
N GLU A 71 -1.52 1.67 -14.05
CA GLU A 71 -1.95 2.85 -14.77
C GLU A 71 -1.00 3.15 -15.92
N ALA A 72 -1.50 3.11 -17.15
CA ALA A 72 -0.69 3.44 -18.32
C ALA A 72 -0.41 4.96 -18.37
N PRO A 73 0.86 5.39 -18.45
CA PRO A 73 1.15 6.80 -18.69
C PRO A 73 0.51 7.24 -20.01
N SER A 74 -0.22 8.36 -20.00
CA SER A 74 -0.88 8.85 -21.22
C SER A 74 0.15 9.15 -22.32
N PRO A 75 -0.02 8.60 -23.55
CA PRO A 75 0.83 8.94 -24.67
C PRO A 75 0.56 10.36 -25.19
N GLU A 76 -0.62 10.92 -24.89
CA GLU A 76 -1.09 12.17 -25.51
C GLU A 76 -0.42 13.42 -24.93
N THR A 77 0.22 13.35 -23.77
CA THR A 77 0.79 14.56 -23.16
C THR A 77 2.16 14.94 -23.68
N GLY A 78 2.93 14.00 -24.27
CA GLY A 78 4.33 14.26 -24.60
C GLY A 78 5.17 14.76 -23.40
N LEU A 79 4.50 14.91 -22.23
CA LEU A 79 5.06 15.50 -21.04
C LEU A 79 5.82 14.41 -20.28
N LYS A 80 7.14 14.48 -20.37
CA LYS A 80 8.00 13.71 -19.45
C LYS A 80 7.71 14.19 -18.01
N PRO A 81 7.79 13.31 -17.00
CA PRO A 81 7.78 13.75 -15.62
C PRO A 81 8.77 14.92 -15.46
N PRO A 82 8.47 15.91 -14.63
CA PRO A 82 9.45 16.95 -14.35
C PRO A 82 10.73 16.28 -13.83
N PRO A 83 11.90 16.77 -14.22
CA PRO A 83 13.14 16.29 -13.62
C PRO A 83 13.09 16.50 -12.11
N PRO A 84 13.86 15.72 -11.32
CA PRO A 84 13.88 15.88 -9.88
C PRO A 84 14.23 17.31 -9.49
N PRO A 85 13.77 17.78 -8.30
CA PRO A 85 14.15 19.09 -7.78
C PRO A 85 15.67 19.26 -7.80
N GLY A 86 16.13 20.48 -8.07
CA GLY A 86 17.55 20.81 -7.97
C GLY A 86 18.10 20.55 -6.55
N PRO A 87 19.42 20.50 -6.37
CA PRO A 87 20.08 20.09 -5.11
C PRO A 87 19.71 20.94 -3.90
N TYR A 88 19.02 22.05 -4.09
CA TYR A 88 18.54 22.96 -3.03
C TYR A 88 17.01 22.99 -2.92
N GLY A 89 16.29 22.02 -3.47
CA GLY A 89 14.83 21.96 -3.39
C GLY A 89 14.09 22.98 -4.28
N GLY A 90 14.81 23.70 -5.12
CA GLY A 90 14.25 24.64 -6.10
C GLY A 90 13.60 23.94 -7.30
N PRO A 91 12.80 24.67 -8.12
CA PRO A 91 12.25 24.11 -9.35
C PRO A 91 13.38 23.58 -10.23
N PRO A 92 13.14 22.48 -10.98
CA PRO A 92 14.12 21.97 -11.93
C PRO A 92 14.56 23.05 -12.91
N ALA A 93 15.84 23.06 -13.26
CA ALA A 93 16.38 24.05 -14.19
C ALA A 93 15.58 24.09 -15.49
N GLY A 94 15.21 25.28 -15.92
CA GLY A 94 14.44 25.52 -17.15
C GLY A 94 12.91 25.46 -16.98
N PHE A 95 12.38 25.33 -15.76
CA PHE A 95 10.94 25.38 -15.50
C PHE A 95 10.58 26.46 -14.47
N THR A 96 9.55 27.22 -14.75
CA THR A 96 8.90 28.10 -13.77
C THR A 96 7.93 27.30 -12.87
N PRO A 97 7.63 27.79 -11.64
CA PRO A 97 6.61 27.16 -10.80
C PRO A 97 5.25 27.02 -11.50
N ALA A 98 4.86 28.01 -12.32
CA ALA A 98 3.60 28.00 -13.07
C ALA A 98 3.58 26.91 -14.15
N GLU A 99 4.69 26.71 -14.87
CA GLU A 99 4.82 25.63 -15.87
C GLU A 99 4.77 24.25 -15.20
N LEU A 100 5.42 24.09 -14.04
CA LEU A 100 5.37 22.85 -13.28
C LEU A 100 3.96 22.56 -12.78
N ALA A 101 3.24 23.57 -12.28
CA ALA A 101 1.85 23.42 -11.82
C ALA A 101 0.90 23.07 -12.98
N ALA A 102 1.04 23.75 -14.13
CA ALA A 102 0.26 23.44 -15.33
C ALA A 102 0.50 22.01 -15.83
N ARG A 103 1.76 21.57 -15.79
CA ARG A 103 2.17 20.21 -16.19
C ARG A 103 1.61 19.16 -15.22
N ALA A 104 1.74 19.37 -13.91
CA ALA A 104 1.16 18.49 -12.90
C ALA A 104 -0.36 18.36 -13.08
N LYS A 105 -1.04 19.49 -13.33
CA LYS A 105 -2.47 19.49 -13.62
C LYS A 105 -2.81 18.67 -14.86
N ALA A 106 -2.08 18.87 -15.97
CA ALA A 106 -2.33 18.13 -17.20
C ALA A 106 -2.13 16.61 -17.03
N LEU A 107 -1.06 16.20 -16.33
CA LEU A 107 -0.81 14.78 -16.00
C LEU A 107 -1.94 14.21 -15.13
N ARG A 108 -2.37 14.97 -14.16
CA ARG A 108 -3.48 14.61 -13.28
C ARG A 108 -4.81 14.44 -14.03
N ASP A 109 -5.15 15.40 -14.90
CA ASP A 109 -6.38 15.37 -15.69
C ASP A 109 -6.39 14.18 -16.69
N ASN A 110 -5.24 13.83 -17.25
CA ASN A 110 -5.11 12.66 -18.12
C ASN A 110 -5.24 11.35 -17.35
N LEU A 111 -4.64 11.28 -16.17
CA LEU A 111 -4.79 10.10 -15.29
C LEU A 111 -6.25 9.90 -14.87
N ARG A 112 -6.97 11.00 -14.55
CA ARG A 112 -8.40 10.97 -14.28
C ARG A 112 -9.18 10.40 -15.47
N LYS A 113 -8.95 10.93 -16.68
CA LYS A 113 -9.61 10.44 -17.90
C LYS A 113 -9.35 8.96 -18.10
N TRP A 114 -8.11 8.53 -17.92
CA TRP A 114 -7.72 7.13 -18.05
C TRP A 114 -8.45 6.25 -17.03
N ARG A 115 -8.46 6.63 -15.75
CA ARG A 115 -9.14 5.89 -14.68
C ARG A 115 -10.63 5.71 -14.96
N LEU A 116 -11.31 6.79 -15.38
CA LEU A 116 -12.74 6.76 -15.67
C LEU A 116 -13.08 5.96 -16.92
N ALA A 117 -12.20 5.96 -17.93
CA ALA A 117 -12.39 5.22 -19.17
C ALA A 117 -11.99 3.73 -19.06
N THR A 118 -11.14 3.36 -18.10
CA THR A 118 -10.61 2.00 -18.01
C THR A 118 -11.67 1.04 -17.47
N PRO A 119 -12.05 0.00 -18.25
CA PRO A 119 -13.09 -0.93 -17.86
C PRO A 119 -12.56 -1.93 -16.80
N ALA A 120 -13.47 -2.49 -16.01
CA ALA A 120 -13.15 -3.53 -15.03
C ALA A 120 -12.48 -4.77 -15.65
N SER A 121 -12.74 -5.05 -16.94
CA SER A 121 -12.11 -6.14 -17.69
C SER A 121 -10.58 -5.99 -17.82
N HIS A 122 -10.06 -4.76 -17.88
CA HIS A 122 -8.61 -4.52 -17.82
C HIS A 122 -8.01 -5.11 -16.53
N TYR A 123 -8.57 -4.77 -15.37
CA TYR A 123 -8.11 -5.29 -14.08
C TYR A 123 -8.36 -6.78 -13.89
N ALA A 124 -9.45 -7.32 -14.45
CA ALA A 124 -9.66 -8.76 -14.49
C ALA A 124 -8.58 -9.47 -15.32
N GLY A 125 -8.13 -8.86 -16.42
CA GLY A 125 -6.99 -9.34 -17.20
C GLY A 125 -5.68 -9.33 -16.41
N LEU A 126 -5.40 -8.26 -15.64
CA LEU A 126 -4.24 -8.19 -14.76
C LEU A 126 -4.30 -9.25 -13.65
N LYS A 127 -5.48 -9.47 -13.05
CA LYS A 127 -5.70 -10.58 -12.09
C LYS A 127 -5.29 -11.92 -12.68
N ALA A 128 -5.70 -12.19 -13.92
CA ALA A 128 -5.33 -13.44 -14.61
C ALA A 128 -3.82 -13.54 -14.83
N LYS A 129 -3.13 -12.45 -15.21
CA LYS A 129 -1.67 -12.41 -15.37
C LYS A 129 -0.95 -12.73 -14.05
N PHE A 130 -1.30 -12.06 -12.94
CA PHE A 130 -0.71 -12.33 -11.61
C PHE A 130 -1.01 -13.77 -11.18
N GLY A 131 -2.25 -14.24 -11.34
CA GLY A 131 -2.65 -15.60 -11.00
C GLY A 131 -1.89 -16.66 -11.78
N ALA A 132 -1.67 -16.48 -13.09
CA ALA A 132 -0.86 -17.36 -13.92
C ALA A 132 0.61 -17.40 -13.48
N ALA A 133 1.09 -16.32 -12.87
CA ALA A 133 2.43 -16.26 -12.29
C ALA A 133 2.51 -16.82 -10.85
N GLY A 134 1.39 -17.27 -10.27
CA GLY A 134 1.31 -17.73 -8.88
C GLY A 134 1.39 -16.61 -7.84
N ILE A 135 1.07 -15.37 -8.23
CA ILE A 135 1.14 -14.19 -7.37
C ILE A 135 -0.27 -13.75 -6.99
N ALA A 136 -0.55 -13.65 -5.69
CA ALA A 136 -1.80 -13.12 -5.15
C ALA A 136 -1.71 -11.60 -4.94
N VAL A 137 -2.70 -10.87 -5.43
CA VAL A 137 -2.88 -9.44 -5.11
C VAL A 137 -3.77 -9.35 -3.87
N TYR A 138 -3.16 -9.12 -2.71
CA TYR A 138 -3.91 -8.97 -1.47
C TYR A 138 -4.47 -7.57 -1.29
N ALA A 139 -3.65 -6.57 -1.51
CA ALA A 139 -4.05 -5.17 -1.41
C ALA A 139 -3.75 -4.43 -2.71
N MET A 140 -4.49 -3.36 -2.96
CA MET A 140 -4.21 -2.40 -4.01
C MET A 140 -4.06 -1.01 -3.42
N SER A 141 -2.89 -0.42 -3.60
CA SER A 141 -2.53 0.88 -3.01
C SER A 141 -2.86 2.04 -3.92
N PHE A 142 -3.55 3.04 -3.35
CA PHE A 142 -3.88 4.31 -4.01
C PHE A 142 -3.42 5.51 -3.16
N LEU A 143 -2.96 6.54 -3.84
CA LEU A 143 -2.76 7.85 -3.23
C LEU A 143 -4.02 8.68 -3.45
N HIS A 144 -5.00 8.55 -2.56
CA HIS A 144 -6.21 9.36 -2.60
C HIS A 144 -5.91 10.76 -2.04
N ASP A 145 -5.92 11.75 -2.88
CA ASP A 145 -5.76 13.15 -2.53
C ASP A 145 -7.09 13.93 -2.65
N ASP A 146 -7.13 15.16 -2.20
CA ASP A 146 -8.31 16.02 -2.16
C ASP A 146 -8.85 16.41 -3.55
N VAL A 147 -8.06 16.22 -4.62
CA VAL A 147 -8.48 16.48 -5.99
C VAL A 147 -9.17 15.30 -6.68
N PHE A 148 -9.24 14.12 -6.01
CA PHE A 148 -10.06 13.01 -6.50
C PHE A 148 -11.53 13.40 -6.55
N THR A 149 -12.19 13.14 -7.67
CA THR A 149 -13.66 13.23 -7.77
C THR A 149 -14.30 11.96 -7.18
N ASP A 150 -15.61 12.05 -6.87
CA ASP A 150 -16.34 10.87 -6.38
C ASP A 150 -16.41 9.76 -7.45
N ASP A 151 -16.45 10.12 -8.74
CA ASP A 151 -16.37 9.15 -9.84
C ASP A 151 -15.01 8.45 -9.88
N GLU A 152 -13.89 9.16 -9.62
CA GLU A 152 -12.58 8.52 -9.51
C GLU A 152 -12.50 7.60 -8.29
N ILE A 153 -13.06 8.00 -7.15
CA ILE A 153 -13.16 7.14 -5.97
C ILE A 153 -13.95 5.88 -6.33
N GLU A 154 -15.12 6.02 -6.95
CA GLU A 154 -15.94 4.89 -7.41
C GLU A 154 -15.15 3.95 -8.34
N ALA A 155 -14.38 4.53 -9.28
CA ALA A 155 -13.52 3.76 -10.18
C ALA A 155 -12.46 2.96 -9.41
N THR A 156 -11.79 3.54 -8.41
CA THR A 156 -10.75 2.83 -7.62
C THR A 156 -11.33 1.61 -6.89
N PHE A 157 -12.54 1.71 -6.34
CA PHE A 157 -13.21 0.54 -5.72
C PHE A 157 -13.57 -0.54 -6.73
N LYS A 158 -14.06 -0.17 -7.92
CA LYS A 158 -14.34 -1.12 -9.01
C LYS A 158 -13.06 -1.82 -9.49
N HIS A 159 -11.97 -1.07 -9.66
CA HIS A 159 -10.67 -1.60 -10.07
C HIS A 159 -10.10 -2.58 -9.05
N ALA A 160 -10.08 -2.21 -7.76
CA ALA A 160 -9.63 -3.08 -6.69
C ALA A 160 -10.43 -4.39 -6.62
N LYS A 161 -11.75 -4.32 -6.77
CA LYS A 161 -12.61 -5.54 -6.83
C LYS A 161 -12.32 -6.39 -8.06
N ALA A 162 -12.13 -5.78 -9.23
CA ALA A 162 -11.88 -6.49 -10.48
C ALA A 162 -10.55 -7.24 -10.46
N ILE A 163 -9.50 -6.65 -9.88
CA ILE A 163 -8.20 -7.33 -9.71
C ILE A 163 -8.24 -8.38 -8.59
N GLY A 164 -9.27 -8.37 -7.76
CA GLY A 164 -9.47 -9.32 -6.67
C GLY A 164 -8.74 -8.95 -5.38
N ALA A 165 -8.36 -7.69 -5.19
CA ALA A 165 -7.79 -7.22 -3.94
C ALA A 165 -8.83 -7.29 -2.81
N GLU A 166 -8.42 -7.81 -1.66
CA GLU A 166 -9.25 -7.86 -0.44
C GLU A 166 -9.29 -6.50 0.27
N VAL A 167 -8.25 -5.70 0.08
CA VAL A 167 -8.01 -4.44 0.77
C VAL A 167 -7.63 -3.34 -0.24
N ILE A 168 -8.20 -2.17 -0.07
CA ILE A 168 -7.66 -0.93 -0.63
C ILE A 168 -6.73 -0.32 0.41
N SER A 169 -5.45 -0.20 0.09
CA SER A 169 -4.49 0.57 0.87
C SER A 169 -4.54 2.04 0.42
N SER A 170 -4.69 2.96 1.36
CA SER A 170 -4.84 4.38 1.02
C SER A 170 -3.94 5.26 1.86
N ARG A 171 -3.23 6.16 1.20
CA ARG A 171 -2.66 7.36 1.86
C ARG A 171 -3.63 8.51 1.61
N ALA A 172 -4.34 8.93 2.64
CA ALA A 172 -5.34 9.97 2.54
C ALA A 172 -5.34 10.84 3.80
N ALA A 173 -5.54 12.13 3.65
CA ALA A 173 -5.83 13.00 4.77
C ALA A 173 -7.22 12.72 5.35
N LEU A 174 -7.46 13.13 6.59
CA LEU A 174 -8.71 12.87 7.31
C LEU A 174 -9.99 13.26 6.53
N PRO A 175 -10.08 14.42 5.86
CA PRO A 175 -11.26 14.78 5.07
C PRO A 175 -11.51 13.77 3.91
N MET A 176 -10.45 13.31 3.24
CA MET A 176 -10.57 12.31 2.20
C MET A 176 -10.98 10.95 2.78
N ALA A 177 -10.47 10.57 3.94
CA ALA A 177 -10.90 9.36 4.63
C ALA A 177 -12.41 9.37 4.90
N GLN A 178 -12.95 10.50 5.37
CA GLN A 178 -14.40 10.67 5.56
C GLN A 178 -15.18 10.52 4.25
N ARG A 179 -14.65 11.02 3.12
CA ARG A 179 -15.27 10.82 1.79
C ARG A 179 -15.21 9.37 1.31
N LEU A 180 -14.18 8.62 1.67
CA LEU A 180 -14.04 7.19 1.30
C LEU A 180 -15.03 6.28 2.04
N ALA A 181 -15.50 6.66 3.23
CA ALA A 181 -16.34 5.82 4.08
C ALA A 181 -17.61 5.28 3.38
N PRO A 182 -18.47 6.10 2.76
CA PRO A 182 -19.68 5.62 2.08
C PRO A 182 -19.38 4.69 0.90
N PHE A 183 -18.23 4.85 0.22
CA PHE A 183 -17.80 3.96 -0.85
C PHE A 183 -17.36 2.61 -0.28
N ALA A 184 -16.57 2.60 0.78
CA ALA A 184 -16.13 1.38 1.47
C ALA A 184 -17.32 0.53 1.94
N GLU A 185 -18.35 1.17 2.49
CA GLU A 185 -19.57 0.52 2.95
C GLU A 185 -20.41 -0.01 1.78
N ARG A 186 -20.63 0.81 0.74
CA ARG A 186 -21.39 0.41 -0.44
C ARG A 186 -20.75 -0.76 -1.20
N HIS A 187 -19.44 -0.71 -1.38
CA HIS A 187 -18.69 -1.76 -2.09
C HIS A 187 -18.35 -2.97 -1.22
N GLN A 188 -18.54 -2.89 0.10
CA GLN A 188 -18.17 -3.92 1.09
C GLN A 188 -16.65 -4.24 1.06
N VAL A 189 -15.81 -3.23 0.81
CA VAL A 189 -14.35 -3.35 0.72
C VAL A 189 -13.71 -2.77 1.98
N ILE A 190 -12.67 -3.41 2.47
CA ILE A 190 -11.83 -2.86 3.54
C ILE A 190 -10.92 -1.78 2.96
N VAL A 191 -10.88 -0.64 3.62
CA VAL A 191 -9.89 0.42 3.34
C VAL A 191 -8.94 0.51 4.51
N SER A 192 -7.65 0.33 4.25
CA SER A 192 -6.59 0.41 5.24
C SER A 192 -5.75 1.66 5.01
N PHE A 193 -5.65 2.50 6.03
CA PHE A 193 -4.90 3.76 5.92
C PHE A 193 -3.43 3.52 6.25
N ARG A 194 -2.55 3.90 5.31
CA ARG A 194 -1.09 3.88 5.46
C ARG A 194 -0.64 5.21 6.06
N ASN A 195 -0.02 5.15 7.23
CA ASN A 195 0.57 6.31 7.87
C ASN A 195 1.80 6.82 7.11
N HIS A 196 2.01 8.13 7.19
CA HIS A 196 3.22 8.79 6.70
C HIS A 196 3.92 9.57 7.82
N ARG A 197 3.24 10.55 8.42
CA ARG A 197 3.74 11.36 9.55
C ARG A 197 2.76 11.39 10.73
N GLU A 198 1.65 10.69 10.57
CA GLU A 198 0.60 10.66 11.57
C GLU A 198 1.09 10.00 12.86
N SER A 199 0.69 10.57 13.98
CA SER A 199 0.84 9.99 15.31
C SER A 199 0.01 8.71 15.49
N ALA A 200 0.33 7.91 16.46
CA ALA A 200 -0.44 6.71 16.84
C ALA A 200 -1.93 7.00 17.05
N ALA A 201 -2.26 8.15 17.66
CA ALA A 201 -3.64 8.58 17.88
C ALA A 201 -4.37 8.89 16.58
N GLU A 202 -3.73 9.59 15.64
CA GLU A 202 -4.31 9.90 14.32
C GLU A 202 -4.52 8.65 13.49
N VAL A 203 -3.54 7.72 13.46
CA VAL A 203 -3.69 6.42 12.78
C VAL A 203 -4.87 5.64 13.34
N SER A 204 -5.06 5.65 14.65
CA SER A 204 -6.20 5.00 15.31
C SER A 204 -7.53 5.71 15.00
N ALA A 205 -7.51 7.03 14.87
CA ALA A 205 -8.69 7.83 14.53
C ALA A 205 -9.22 7.52 13.11
N PHE A 206 -8.34 7.30 12.11
CA PHE A 206 -8.75 6.85 10.78
C PHE A 206 -9.56 5.55 10.84
N ALA A 207 -9.09 4.57 11.61
CA ALA A 207 -9.76 3.28 11.73
C ALA A 207 -11.11 3.36 12.46
N ALA A 208 -11.41 4.46 13.15
CA ALA A 208 -12.66 4.70 13.85
C ALA A 208 -13.76 5.33 12.99
N ILE A 209 -13.44 5.84 11.79
CA ILE A 209 -14.40 6.56 10.92
C ILE A 209 -15.48 5.62 10.38
N SER A 210 -15.13 4.39 10.02
CA SER A 210 -16.06 3.42 9.45
C SER A 210 -15.75 2.00 9.94
N PRO A 211 -16.74 1.12 10.09
CA PRO A 211 -16.50 -0.29 10.40
C PRO A 211 -15.71 -1.03 9.31
N ARG A 212 -15.57 -0.44 8.12
CA ARG A 212 -14.75 -0.95 7.01
C ARG A 212 -13.31 -0.45 7.03
N PHE A 213 -12.96 0.45 7.96
CA PHE A 213 -11.63 1.03 7.99
C PHE A 213 -10.68 0.24 8.90
N ARG A 214 -9.45 0.15 8.47
CA ARG A 214 -8.36 -0.58 9.12
C ARG A 214 -7.05 0.21 8.96
N ILE A 215 -5.98 -0.39 9.44
CA ILE A 215 -4.64 0.20 9.44
C ILE A 215 -3.75 -0.63 8.52
N ASN A 216 -3.06 0.04 7.61
CA ASN A 216 -1.83 -0.39 6.97
C ASN A 216 -0.67 0.31 7.67
N LEU A 217 0.01 -0.36 8.58
CA LEU A 217 1.05 0.26 9.40
C LEU A 217 2.38 0.28 8.66
N ASP A 218 2.81 1.45 8.20
CA ASP A 218 4.17 1.66 7.69
C ASP A 218 5.13 1.79 8.88
N LEU A 219 5.90 0.75 9.14
CA LEU A 219 6.80 0.67 10.30
C LEU A 219 7.90 1.72 10.25
N GLY A 220 8.48 1.94 9.06
CA GLY A 220 9.55 2.91 8.90
C GLY A 220 9.06 4.34 9.14
N ASN A 221 7.94 4.70 8.53
CA ASN A 221 7.33 6.02 8.74
C ASN A 221 6.91 6.23 10.21
N PHE A 222 6.38 5.18 10.86
CA PHE A 222 5.97 5.23 12.25
C PHE A 222 7.18 5.45 13.18
N THR A 223 8.30 4.78 12.90
CA THR A 223 9.56 4.97 13.61
C THR A 223 10.15 6.35 13.37
N ALA A 224 10.17 6.83 12.12
CA ALA A 224 10.67 8.17 11.79
C ALA A 224 9.86 9.29 12.47
N ALA A 225 8.55 9.06 12.69
CA ALA A 225 7.68 9.94 13.47
C ALA A 225 7.86 9.77 15.00
N ASN A 226 8.92 9.08 15.46
CA ASN A 226 9.24 8.82 16.86
C ASN A 226 8.16 8.03 17.63
N GLN A 227 7.37 7.20 16.94
CA GLN A 227 6.36 6.34 17.54
C GLN A 227 6.94 4.97 17.91
N GLU A 228 6.34 4.30 18.88
CA GLU A 228 6.77 2.99 19.38
C GLU A 228 5.99 1.86 18.66
N ALA A 229 6.53 1.40 17.52
CA ALA A 229 5.85 0.47 16.62
C ALA A 229 5.52 -0.88 17.30
N LEU A 230 6.42 -1.44 18.12
CA LEU A 230 6.21 -2.73 18.76
C LEU A 230 5.00 -2.70 19.74
N ALA A 231 4.95 -1.69 20.59
CA ALA A 231 3.84 -1.50 21.53
C ALA A 231 2.52 -1.26 20.77
N TYR A 232 2.56 -0.40 19.74
CA TYR A 232 1.38 -0.11 18.93
C TYR A 232 0.80 -1.35 18.24
N VAL A 233 1.65 -2.21 17.70
CA VAL A 233 1.22 -3.48 17.08
C VAL A 233 0.58 -4.40 18.13
N GLN A 234 1.16 -4.53 19.32
CA GLN A 234 0.61 -5.35 20.40
C GLN A 234 -0.81 -4.90 20.81
N GLU A 235 -1.01 -3.59 20.89
CA GLU A 235 -2.29 -3.01 21.34
C GLU A 235 -3.36 -3.01 20.23
N ASN A 236 -2.95 -2.87 18.95
CA ASN A 236 -3.85 -2.63 17.84
C ASN A 236 -3.88 -3.73 16.77
N TYR A 237 -3.28 -4.90 17.00
CA TYR A 237 -3.14 -5.96 15.99
C TYR A 237 -4.45 -6.35 15.31
N GLN A 238 -5.59 -6.28 16.02
CA GLN A 238 -6.92 -6.60 15.46
C GLN A 238 -7.41 -5.58 14.42
N LYS A 239 -6.83 -4.38 14.40
CA LYS A 239 -7.18 -3.33 13.45
C LYS A 239 -6.20 -3.25 12.28
N ILE A 240 -5.05 -3.92 12.37
CA ILE A 240 -4.00 -3.90 11.35
C ILE A 240 -4.24 -5.05 10.37
N THR A 241 -4.47 -4.74 9.10
CA THR A 241 -4.59 -5.76 8.03
C THR A 241 -3.24 -6.24 7.55
N HIS A 242 -2.34 -5.31 7.33
CA HIS A 242 -0.98 -5.53 6.87
C HIS A 242 -0.09 -4.37 7.30
N MET A 243 1.20 -4.54 7.12
CA MET A 243 2.19 -3.50 7.39
C MET A 243 3.16 -3.37 6.25
N ILE A 244 3.67 -2.17 6.06
CA ILE A 244 4.78 -1.88 5.17
C ILE A 244 6.06 -1.92 6.00
N VAL A 245 7.00 -2.70 5.52
CA VAL A 245 8.29 -2.91 6.19
C VAL A 245 9.37 -2.22 5.39
N LYS A 246 9.90 -1.17 5.95
CA LYS A 246 11.12 -0.47 5.53
C LYS A 246 11.88 0.01 6.75
N ASP A 247 13.15 0.27 6.59
CA ASP A 247 13.98 0.77 7.67
C ASP A 247 14.20 2.27 7.53
N ARG A 248 14.03 2.99 8.64
CA ARG A 248 14.25 4.44 8.71
C ARG A 248 14.88 4.82 10.03
N THR A 249 15.60 5.92 10.04
CA THR A 249 16.04 6.54 11.28
C THR A 249 14.97 7.43 11.89
N ARG A 250 14.97 7.57 13.23
CA ARG A 250 14.08 8.46 13.99
C ARG A 250 14.26 9.93 13.59
N ASN A 251 13.40 10.80 14.12
CA ASN A 251 13.44 12.25 13.90
C ASN A 251 13.29 12.65 12.43
N ASP A 252 12.29 12.05 11.75
CA ASP A 252 12.01 12.24 10.32
C ASP A 252 13.21 11.91 9.43
N GLY A 253 14.05 10.97 9.89
CA GLY A 253 15.27 10.56 9.19
C GLY A 253 15.01 9.74 7.93
N GLY A 254 16.08 9.46 7.18
CA GLY A 254 16.03 8.83 5.85
C GLY A 254 15.68 7.35 5.88
N ASN A 255 15.47 6.81 4.67
CA ASN A 255 15.37 5.37 4.44
C ASN A 255 16.76 4.73 4.47
N GLU A 256 16.91 3.62 5.16
CA GLU A 256 18.14 2.89 5.37
C GLU A 256 18.03 1.43 4.90
N ALA A 257 19.16 0.81 4.62
CA ALA A 257 19.20 -0.62 4.40
C ALA A 257 18.69 -1.36 5.66
N PHE A 258 17.97 -2.45 5.49
CA PHE A 258 17.37 -3.19 6.62
C PHE A 258 18.43 -3.58 7.66
N GLY A 259 18.21 -3.15 8.90
CA GLY A 259 19.10 -3.32 10.04
C GLY A 259 20.11 -2.20 10.25
N SER A 260 20.09 -1.15 9.43
CA SER A 260 20.95 0.03 9.57
C SER A 260 20.23 1.24 10.17
N GLY A 261 18.89 1.22 10.18
CA GLY A 261 18.05 2.26 10.78
C GLY A 261 17.59 1.90 12.20
N ASP A 262 16.55 2.60 12.63
CA ASP A 262 15.96 2.48 13.98
C ASP A 262 14.65 1.68 14.00
N THR A 263 14.15 1.25 12.82
CA THR A 263 12.88 0.52 12.74
C THR A 263 13.02 -0.85 13.40
N PRO A 264 12.16 -1.19 14.38
CA PRO A 264 12.27 -2.47 15.10
C PRO A 264 11.73 -3.65 14.25
N ILE A 265 12.29 -3.84 13.03
CA ILE A 265 11.81 -4.85 12.07
C ILE A 265 11.83 -6.23 12.73
N ARG A 266 12.99 -6.69 13.23
CA ARG A 266 13.13 -8.03 13.82
C ARG A 266 12.20 -8.24 15.02
N PRO A 267 12.13 -7.34 16.01
CA PRO A 267 11.22 -7.50 17.13
C PRO A 267 9.75 -7.59 16.70
N VAL A 268 9.33 -6.78 15.72
CA VAL A 268 7.95 -6.82 15.22
C VAL A 268 7.67 -8.13 14.47
N MET A 269 8.58 -8.58 13.60
CA MET A 269 8.41 -9.86 12.87
C MET A 269 8.36 -11.05 13.83
N ALA A 270 9.20 -11.06 14.88
CA ALA A 270 9.16 -12.08 15.93
C ALA A 270 7.80 -12.04 16.66
N LEU A 271 7.32 -10.86 17.04
CA LEU A 271 6.00 -10.70 17.66
C LEU A 271 4.88 -11.29 16.79
N LEU A 272 4.85 -10.97 15.50
CA LEU A 272 3.82 -11.49 14.58
C LEU A 272 3.84 -13.01 14.52
N ARG A 273 5.03 -13.60 14.49
CA ARG A 273 5.23 -15.06 14.43
C ARG A 273 4.80 -15.73 15.73
N ASP A 274 5.32 -15.25 16.87
CA ASP A 274 5.11 -15.85 18.18
C ASP A 274 3.65 -15.79 18.62
N LYS A 275 3.00 -14.65 18.37
CA LYS A 275 1.59 -14.43 18.68
C LYS A 275 0.65 -14.93 17.59
N LYS A 276 1.18 -15.35 16.44
CA LYS A 276 0.40 -15.77 15.26
C LYS A 276 -0.62 -14.69 14.84
N TYR A 277 -0.21 -13.43 14.91
CA TYR A 277 -1.08 -12.34 14.46
C TYR A 277 -1.31 -12.45 12.94
N PRO A 278 -2.57 -12.29 12.47
CA PRO A 278 -2.91 -12.47 11.06
C PRO A 278 -2.53 -11.25 10.20
N ILE A 279 -1.43 -10.59 10.54
CA ILE A 279 -0.94 -9.38 9.88
C ILE A 279 0.07 -9.82 8.82
N ARG A 280 -0.09 -9.32 7.58
CA ARG A 280 0.86 -9.51 6.49
C ARG A 280 1.96 -8.45 6.56
N ALA A 281 3.16 -8.79 6.12
CA ALA A 281 4.29 -7.86 6.08
C ALA A 281 4.77 -7.70 4.64
N TYR A 282 4.71 -6.49 4.10
CA TYR A 282 5.14 -6.19 2.74
C TYR A 282 6.39 -5.32 2.75
N VAL A 283 7.46 -5.84 2.16
CA VAL A 283 8.71 -5.11 1.94
C VAL A 283 8.45 -3.91 1.04
N ASP A 284 8.99 -2.77 1.42
CA ASP A 284 9.07 -1.55 0.61
C ASP A 284 10.53 -1.11 0.52
N TYR A 285 11.12 -1.29 -0.65
CA TYR A 285 12.50 -0.90 -0.93
C TYR A 285 12.51 0.56 -1.40
N GLU A 286 13.01 1.46 -0.54
CA GLU A 286 13.09 2.90 -0.82
C GLU A 286 14.48 3.50 -0.50
N TYR A 287 15.44 2.72 0.01
CA TYR A 287 16.79 3.22 0.26
C TYR A 287 17.66 3.15 -0.99
N VAL A 288 18.78 3.90 -0.99
CA VAL A 288 19.75 3.82 -2.08
C VAL A 288 20.61 2.56 -1.91
N GLY A 289 20.25 1.51 -2.66
CA GLY A 289 21.01 0.25 -2.68
C GLY A 289 22.14 0.25 -3.70
N MET A 290 22.99 -0.76 -3.62
CA MET A 290 24.09 -0.98 -4.58
C MET A 290 23.72 -1.91 -5.73
N GLY A 291 22.60 -2.65 -5.60
CA GLY A 291 22.11 -3.62 -6.56
C GLY A 291 20.91 -3.12 -7.35
N THR A 292 20.37 -4.00 -8.18
CA THR A 292 19.07 -3.79 -8.84
C THR A 292 17.94 -3.84 -7.82
N PRO A 293 16.78 -3.22 -8.09
CA PRO A 293 15.62 -3.31 -7.19
C PRO A 293 15.25 -4.75 -6.80
N GLN A 294 15.37 -5.70 -7.73
CA GLN A 294 15.10 -7.11 -7.47
C GLN A 294 16.09 -7.73 -6.48
N GLU A 295 17.37 -7.34 -6.56
CA GLU A 295 18.40 -7.82 -5.63
C GLU A 295 18.22 -7.23 -4.25
N GLU A 296 17.88 -5.94 -4.17
CA GLU A 296 17.64 -5.26 -2.90
C GLU A 296 16.36 -5.81 -2.21
N VAL A 297 15.28 -6.01 -2.96
CA VAL A 297 14.07 -6.67 -2.44
C VAL A 297 14.40 -8.06 -1.89
N ARG A 298 15.23 -8.87 -2.58
CA ARG A 298 15.68 -10.18 -2.06
C ARG A 298 16.47 -10.05 -0.76
N ARG A 299 17.33 -9.02 -0.63
CA ARG A 299 18.08 -8.77 0.62
C ARG A 299 17.13 -8.42 1.77
N CYS A 300 16.14 -7.55 1.52
CA CYS A 300 15.11 -7.22 2.51
C CYS A 300 14.29 -8.44 2.95
N LEU A 301 13.86 -9.28 2.01
CA LEU A 301 13.14 -10.52 2.29
C LEU A 301 14.00 -11.49 3.12
N ALA A 302 15.26 -11.69 2.76
CA ALA A 302 16.19 -12.52 3.51
C ALA A 302 16.40 -12.00 4.94
N TYR A 303 16.51 -10.69 5.13
CA TYR A 303 16.62 -10.08 6.46
C TYR A 303 15.43 -10.40 7.36
N ILE A 304 14.20 -10.38 6.81
CA ILE A 304 12.97 -10.72 7.55
C ILE A 304 12.92 -12.22 7.87
N GLN A 305 13.38 -13.08 6.98
CA GLN A 305 13.31 -14.55 7.14
C GLN A 305 14.31 -15.09 8.15
N THR A 306 15.43 -14.42 8.35
CA THR A 306 16.49 -14.81 9.31
C THR A 306 16.22 -14.37 10.75
N THR A 307 15.05 -13.87 11.05
CA THR A 307 14.62 -13.39 12.38
C THR A 307 13.90 -14.46 13.18
#